data_73904b025a21c6b55bed4da017e68076
#
_entry.id   73904b025a21c6b55bed4da017e68076
#
_cell.length_a   1.000
_cell.length_b   1.000
_cell.length_c   1.000
_cell.angle_alpha   90.00
_cell.angle_beta   90.00
_cell.angle_gamma   90.00
#
_symmetry.space_group_name_H-M   'P 1'
#
loop_
_entity.id
_entity.type
_entity.pdbx_description
1 polymer ?
#
loop_
_entity_poly.entity_id
_entity_poly.type
_entity_poly.pdbx_seq_one_letter_code
_entity_poly.pdbx_strand_id
1 'polypeptide(L)'
;MAIDEDKQKAISLAIKQIDKVFGKGALVRLGDKQVEKIDAISTGSLGLDLALGIGGVPKGRIIEIYGPESSGKTTLSLHIIAECQKNGGVCAFIDAEHALDVHYAKRLGVDTENLLVSQPDTGEQALEILETITRSGGVDLVVVDSVAALTPKAEIDGDMGDQHVGLQARLMSHALRKITGVLHKMNTTLIFINQIRMKIGMMGYGSPETTTGGNALKFYASVRIDIRRIAALKQNEQHIGNRAKAKVVKNKVAPPFREAEFDIMFGEGISKEGEIIDYGVKLDIVDKSGAWLSYQDKKLGQGRENAKALLKEDKALANEITLKIKESIGSNEEIMPLPDEPLEEME
;
A
#
# COMPACT_ATOMS: atom_id res chain seq x y z
N MET A 1 1.99 -25.46 -30.78
CA MET A 1 3.26 -25.93 -31.36
C MET A 1 3.78 -27.09 -30.51
N ALA A 2 3.97 -28.26 -31.06
CA ALA A 2 4.56 -29.40 -30.34
C ALA A 2 6.07 -29.13 -30.20
N ILE A 3 6.60 -29.29 -28.99
CA ILE A 3 8.04 -29.19 -28.74
C ILE A 3 8.66 -30.50 -29.23
N ASP A 4 9.76 -30.43 -29.97
CA ASP A 4 10.56 -31.56 -30.46
C ASP A 4 10.92 -32.52 -29.31
N GLU A 5 10.74 -33.82 -29.50
CA GLU A 5 10.96 -34.83 -28.47
C GLU A 5 12.39 -34.83 -27.92
N ASP A 6 13.39 -34.58 -28.77
CA ASP A 6 14.78 -34.52 -28.33
C ASP A 6 15.07 -33.30 -27.44
N LYS A 7 14.42 -32.14 -27.72
CA LYS A 7 14.46 -30.96 -26.85
C LYS A 7 13.76 -31.22 -25.53
N GLN A 8 12.63 -31.95 -25.52
CA GLN A 8 11.94 -32.32 -24.29
C GLN A 8 12.80 -33.21 -23.39
N LYS A 9 13.48 -34.20 -23.95
CA LYS A 9 14.41 -35.09 -23.23
C LYS A 9 15.58 -34.31 -22.65
N ALA A 10 16.19 -33.40 -23.43
CA ALA A 10 17.30 -32.56 -22.98
C ALA A 10 16.87 -31.63 -21.81
N ILE A 11 15.70 -30.98 -21.90
CA ILE A 11 15.14 -30.15 -20.83
C ILE A 11 14.89 -30.98 -19.57
N SER A 12 14.32 -32.19 -19.71
CA SER A 12 14.05 -33.05 -18.56
C SER A 12 15.32 -33.48 -17.83
N LEU A 13 16.41 -33.75 -18.56
CA LEU A 13 17.71 -34.07 -17.99
C LEU A 13 18.29 -32.83 -17.26
N ALA A 14 18.20 -31.65 -17.86
CA ALA A 14 18.67 -30.41 -17.26
C ALA A 14 17.90 -30.09 -15.95
N ILE A 15 16.57 -30.26 -15.92
CA ILE A 15 15.76 -30.08 -14.69
C ILE A 15 16.25 -31.05 -13.60
N LYS A 16 16.45 -32.34 -13.93
CA LYS A 16 16.96 -33.33 -12.94
C LYS A 16 18.34 -32.94 -12.38
N GLN A 17 19.23 -32.41 -13.21
CA GLN A 17 20.56 -31.93 -12.75
C GLN A 17 20.44 -30.72 -11.85
N ILE A 18 19.59 -29.76 -12.21
CA ILE A 18 19.32 -28.55 -11.41
C ILE A 18 18.72 -28.94 -10.06
N ASP A 19 17.72 -29.83 -10.04
CA ASP A 19 17.08 -30.32 -8.82
C ASP A 19 18.10 -31.02 -7.90
N LYS A 20 19.08 -31.73 -8.46
CA LYS A 20 20.13 -32.40 -7.67
C LYS A 20 21.11 -31.41 -7.02
N VAL A 21 21.40 -30.29 -7.67
CA VAL A 21 22.37 -29.26 -7.19
C VAL A 21 21.70 -28.22 -6.31
N PHE A 22 20.53 -27.75 -6.70
CA PHE A 22 19.86 -26.59 -6.08
C PHE A 22 18.59 -26.96 -5.28
N GLY A 23 18.20 -28.22 -5.27
CA GLY A 23 16.98 -28.70 -4.61
C GLY A 23 15.79 -28.80 -5.57
N LYS A 24 14.81 -29.68 -5.21
CA LYS A 24 13.60 -29.88 -5.99
C LYS A 24 12.81 -28.57 -6.15
N GLY A 25 12.40 -28.29 -7.38
CA GLY A 25 11.61 -27.11 -7.70
C GLY A 25 12.42 -25.85 -7.99
N ALA A 26 13.77 -25.95 -8.08
CA ALA A 26 14.62 -24.82 -8.48
C ALA A 26 14.32 -24.35 -9.92
N LEU A 27 13.89 -25.26 -10.78
CA LEU A 27 13.38 -24.98 -12.13
C LEU A 27 12.10 -25.77 -12.37
N VAL A 28 11.00 -25.07 -12.61
CA VAL A 28 9.68 -25.67 -12.89
C VAL A 28 9.08 -25.11 -14.17
N ARG A 29 8.24 -25.87 -14.85
CA ARG A 29 7.42 -25.32 -15.93
C ARG A 29 6.29 -24.50 -15.30
N LEU A 30 6.03 -23.31 -15.83
CA LEU A 30 4.99 -22.42 -15.28
C LEU A 30 3.60 -23.08 -15.30
N GLY A 31 3.31 -23.90 -16.31
CA GLY A 31 2.05 -24.66 -16.40
C GLY A 31 1.90 -25.78 -15.36
N ASP A 32 3.02 -26.29 -14.80
CA ASP A 32 3.00 -27.33 -13.76
C ASP A 32 2.81 -26.73 -12.34
N LYS A 33 3.01 -25.44 -12.19
CA LYS A 33 2.77 -24.71 -10.95
C LYS A 33 1.32 -24.21 -10.94
N GLN A 34 0.52 -24.64 -9.98
CA GLN A 34 -0.74 -23.95 -9.72
C GLN A 34 -0.42 -22.48 -9.47
N VAL A 35 -1.15 -21.59 -10.15
CA VAL A 35 -1.04 -20.14 -9.91
C VAL A 35 -1.49 -19.91 -8.47
N GLU A 36 -0.53 -19.80 -7.55
CA GLU A 36 -0.81 -19.48 -6.15
C GLU A 36 -1.46 -18.11 -6.11
N LYS A 37 -2.66 -18.04 -5.53
CA LYS A 37 -3.31 -16.74 -5.25
C LYS A 37 -2.39 -15.95 -4.31
N ILE A 38 -2.03 -14.74 -4.72
CA ILE A 38 -1.21 -13.86 -3.87
C ILE A 38 -2.09 -13.37 -2.73
N ASP A 39 -1.71 -13.71 -1.50
CA ASP A 39 -2.37 -13.19 -0.31
C ASP A 39 -2.12 -11.69 -0.17
N ALA A 40 -3.10 -10.99 0.39
CA ALA A 40 -3.06 -9.55 0.59
C ALA A 40 -3.42 -9.16 2.03
N ILE A 41 -2.90 -8.00 2.46
CA ILE A 41 -3.32 -7.33 3.68
C ILE A 41 -4.20 -6.16 3.26
N SER A 42 -5.45 -6.10 3.76
CA SER A 42 -6.37 -4.99 3.48
C SER A 42 -5.75 -3.66 3.88
N THR A 43 -6.02 -2.64 3.12
CA THR A 43 -5.58 -1.26 3.42
C THR A 43 -6.49 -0.55 4.41
N GLY A 44 -7.64 -1.15 4.74
CA GLY A 44 -8.68 -0.50 5.52
C GLY A 44 -9.56 0.46 4.70
N SER A 45 -9.22 0.71 3.44
CA SER A 45 -10.02 1.42 2.45
C SER A 45 -10.56 0.43 1.43
N LEU A 46 -11.89 0.33 1.32
CA LEU A 46 -12.55 -0.55 0.36
C LEU A 46 -12.14 -0.20 -1.07
N GLY A 47 -12.15 1.09 -1.40
CA GLY A 47 -11.80 1.57 -2.73
C GLY A 47 -10.36 1.27 -3.11
N LEU A 48 -9.41 1.46 -2.18
CA LEU A 48 -8.01 1.17 -2.46
C LEU A 48 -7.76 -0.34 -2.57
N ASP A 49 -8.41 -1.17 -1.76
CA ASP A 49 -8.33 -2.63 -1.86
C ASP A 49 -8.80 -3.12 -3.24
N LEU A 50 -9.88 -2.52 -3.77
CA LEU A 50 -10.39 -2.78 -5.12
C LEU A 50 -9.42 -2.26 -6.20
N ALA A 51 -8.86 -1.07 -6.02
CA ALA A 51 -7.90 -0.50 -6.96
C ALA A 51 -6.61 -1.34 -7.05
N LEU A 52 -6.20 -1.97 -5.95
CA LEU A 52 -5.05 -2.90 -5.91
C LEU A 52 -5.33 -4.24 -6.61
N GLY A 53 -6.60 -4.61 -6.80
CA GLY A 53 -7.03 -5.75 -7.62
C GLY A 53 -6.92 -7.12 -6.96
N ILE A 54 -6.30 -7.21 -5.78
CA ILE A 54 -6.15 -8.45 -5.00
C ILE A 54 -6.72 -8.34 -3.58
N GLY A 55 -7.44 -7.23 -3.29
CA GLY A 55 -8.06 -6.99 -1.98
C GLY A 55 -7.14 -6.39 -0.93
N GLY A 56 -6.03 -5.77 -1.32
CA GLY A 56 -5.09 -5.11 -0.43
C GLY A 56 -3.66 -5.09 -0.94
N VAL A 57 -2.70 -4.77 -0.07
CA VAL A 57 -1.28 -4.82 -0.39
C VAL A 57 -0.75 -6.25 -0.40
N PRO A 58 0.04 -6.67 -1.42
CA PRO A 58 0.51 -8.06 -1.57
C PRO A 58 1.45 -8.46 -0.45
N LYS A 59 1.24 -9.67 0.13
CA LYS A 59 2.18 -10.26 1.09
C LYS A 59 3.51 -10.63 0.44
N GLY A 60 4.59 -10.57 1.22
CA GLY A 60 5.93 -10.92 0.77
C GLY A 60 6.54 -9.95 -0.24
N ARG A 61 6.04 -8.72 -0.35
CA ARG A 61 6.44 -7.73 -1.35
C ARG A 61 6.80 -6.39 -0.73
N ILE A 62 7.52 -5.58 -1.51
CA ILE A 62 7.84 -4.19 -1.17
C ILE A 62 6.78 -3.28 -1.78
N ILE A 63 6.23 -2.39 -0.96
CA ILE A 63 5.27 -1.36 -1.31
C ILE A 63 5.89 0.00 -1.02
N GLU A 64 5.72 0.97 -1.90
CA GLU A 64 6.04 2.37 -1.65
C GLU A 64 4.74 3.19 -1.59
N ILE A 65 4.52 3.88 -0.47
CA ILE A 65 3.44 4.85 -0.30
C ILE A 65 4.08 6.23 -0.25
N TYR A 66 3.78 7.10 -1.22
CA TYR A 66 4.41 8.40 -1.29
C TYR A 66 3.40 9.49 -1.63
N GLY A 67 3.77 10.73 -1.34
CA GLY A 67 2.92 11.90 -1.58
C GLY A 67 3.41 13.12 -0.81
N PRO A 68 2.74 14.27 -0.98
CA PRO A 68 3.03 15.47 -0.22
C PRO A 68 2.91 15.28 1.28
N GLU A 69 3.42 16.21 2.05
CA GLU A 69 3.19 16.28 3.50
C GLU A 69 1.68 16.36 3.79
N SER A 70 1.27 15.76 4.93
CA SER A 70 -0.12 15.76 5.38
C SER A 70 -1.13 15.16 4.39
N SER A 71 -0.68 14.32 3.45
CA SER A 71 -1.56 13.63 2.49
C SER A 71 -2.22 12.36 3.04
N GLY A 72 -1.82 11.87 4.22
CA GLY A 72 -2.37 10.68 4.87
C GLY A 72 -1.53 9.41 4.71
N LYS A 73 -0.24 9.51 4.33
CA LYS A 73 0.67 8.35 4.17
C LYS A 73 0.77 7.49 5.43
N THR A 74 1.14 8.11 6.55
CA THR A 74 1.26 7.43 7.85
C THR A 74 -0.10 6.90 8.31
N THR A 75 -1.19 7.66 8.14
CA THR A 75 -2.56 7.21 8.44
C THR A 75 -2.91 5.93 7.69
N LEU A 76 -2.67 5.89 6.37
CA LEU A 76 -2.92 4.71 5.56
C LEU A 76 -2.08 3.51 6.03
N SER A 77 -0.80 3.74 6.33
CA SER A 77 0.10 2.67 6.80
C SER A 77 -0.33 2.13 8.17
N LEU A 78 -0.81 2.99 9.08
CA LEU A 78 -1.36 2.57 10.37
C LEU A 78 -2.65 1.77 10.21
N HIS A 79 -3.52 2.12 9.26
CA HIS A 79 -4.70 1.29 8.94
C HIS A 79 -4.29 -0.09 8.41
N ILE A 80 -3.26 -0.18 7.55
CA ILE A 80 -2.75 -1.48 7.07
C ILE A 80 -2.21 -2.32 8.24
N ILE A 81 -1.50 -1.70 9.20
CA ILE A 81 -1.05 -2.36 10.43
C ILE A 81 -2.25 -2.89 11.21
N ALA A 82 -3.26 -2.06 11.46
CA ALA A 82 -4.46 -2.45 12.21
C ALA A 82 -5.19 -3.63 11.54
N GLU A 83 -5.34 -3.61 10.22
CA GLU A 83 -5.97 -4.72 9.48
C GLU A 83 -5.09 -5.99 9.49
N CYS A 84 -3.76 -5.87 9.47
CA CYS A 84 -2.83 -6.98 9.62
C CYS A 84 -2.97 -7.64 11.01
N GLN A 85 -2.92 -6.83 12.08
CA GLN A 85 -3.04 -7.30 13.46
C GLN A 85 -4.41 -7.93 13.75
N LYS A 86 -5.49 -7.35 13.21
CA LYS A 86 -6.85 -7.89 13.31
C LYS A 86 -6.98 -9.31 12.76
N ASN A 87 -6.14 -9.66 11.77
CA ASN A 87 -6.05 -11.01 11.21
C ASN A 87 -4.95 -11.86 11.87
N GLY A 88 -4.46 -11.47 13.05
CA GLY A 88 -3.47 -12.20 13.82
C GLY A 88 -2.03 -12.02 13.37
N GLY A 89 -1.76 -11.06 12.45
CA GLY A 89 -0.41 -10.78 11.97
C GLY A 89 0.42 -9.96 12.96
N VAL A 90 1.72 -10.21 13.01
CA VAL A 90 2.70 -9.46 13.80
C VAL A 90 3.26 -8.32 12.96
N CYS A 91 3.25 -7.10 13.52
CA CYS A 91 3.67 -5.90 12.82
C CYS A 91 4.83 -5.20 13.52
N ALA A 92 5.70 -4.56 12.71
CA ALA A 92 6.75 -3.70 13.20
C ALA A 92 6.70 -2.33 12.51
N PHE A 93 7.04 -1.27 13.26
CA PHE A 93 7.12 0.10 12.79
C PHE A 93 8.52 0.66 13.06
N ILE A 94 9.25 1.01 12.02
CA ILE A 94 10.56 1.65 12.11
C ILE A 94 10.32 3.15 11.91
N ASP A 95 10.33 3.88 13.03
CA ASP A 95 10.04 5.31 13.11
C ASP A 95 11.34 6.11 13.00
N ALA A 96 11.81 6.32 11.78
CA ALA A 96 13.01 7.12 11.52
C ALA A 96 12.77 8.63 11.62
N GLU A 97 11.50 9.08 11.61
CA GLU A 97 11.13 10.49 11.82
C GLU A 97 10.92 10.83 13.30
N HIS A 98 10.86 9.83 14.20
CA HIS A 98 10.56 9.98 15.62
C HIS A 98 9.22 10.72 15.89
N ALA A 99 8.22 10.44 15.04
CA ALA A 99 6.97 11.20 15.01
C ALA A 99 5.71 10.33 15.19
N LEU A 100 5.85 9.06 15.59
CA LEU A 100 4.73 8.16 15.78
C LEU A 100 3.87 8.60 16.99
N ASP A 101 2.64 9.04 16.72
CA ASP A 101 1.62 9.30 17.75
C ASP A 101 0.92 7.98 18.14
N VAL A 102 1.25 7.47 19.32
CA VAL A 102 0.70 6.23 19.88
C VAL A 102 -0.80 6.35 20.13
N HIS A 103 -1.28 7.53 20.59
CA HIS A 103 -2.70 7.76 20.82
C HIS A 103 -3.50 7.77 19.51
N TYR A 104 -2.93 8.36 18.47
CA TYR A 104 -3.53 8.34 17.13
C TYR A 104 -3.55 6.91 16.58
N ALA A 105 -2.45 6.17 16.65
CA ALA A 105 -2.38 4.77 16.21
C ALA A 105 -3.46 3.91 16.90
N LYS A 106 -3.62 4.06 18.21
CA LYS A 106 -4.65 3.34 18.98
C LYS A 106 -6.07 3.68 18.50
N ARG A 107 -6.35 4.95 18.19
CA ARG A 107 -7.66 5.36 17.65
C ARG A 107 -7.96 4.78 16.27
N LEU A 108 -6.92 4.55 15.46
CA LEU A 108 -7.05 3.87 14.16
C LEU A 108 -7.23 2.36 14.27
N GLY A 109 -7.20 1.80 15.49
CA GLY A 109 -7.39 0.38 15.75
C GLY A 109 -6.11 -0.44 15.80
N VAL A 110 -4.94 0.21 15.85
CA VAL A 110 -3.66 -0.47 16.06
C VAL A 110 -3.59 -0.99 17.50
N ASP A 111 -3.27 -2.25 17.66
CA ASP A 111 -2.87 -2.84 18.94
C ASP A 111 -1.44 -2.37 19.26
N THR A 112 -1.38 -1.30 20.04
CA THR A 112 -0.13 -0.64 20.40
C THR A 112 0.71 -1.42 21.41
N GLU A 113 0.12 -2.37 22.14
CA GLU A 113 0.83 -3.21 23.09
C GLU A 113 1.62 -4.32 22.38
N ASN A 114 1.15 -4.76 21.21
CA ASN A 114 1.79 -5.79 20.41
C ASN A 114 2.48 -5.25 19.14
N LEU A 115 2.51 -3.93 18.92
CA LEU A 115 3.27 -3.32 17.84
C LEU A 115 4.74 -3.20 18.24
N LEU A 116 5.63 -3.83 17.46
CA LEU A 116 7.07 -3.65 17.63
C LEU A 116 7.48 -2.29 17.05
N VAL A 117 8.13 -1.44 17.86
CA VAL A 117 8.56 -0.10 17.43
C VAL A 117 10.07 0.02 17.59
N SER A 118 10.73 0.59 16.60
CA SER A 118 12.15 0.94 16.65
C SER A 118 12.34 2.37 16.16
N GLN A 119 13.20 3.12 16.86
CA GLN A 119 13.57 4.50 16.53
C GLN A 119 15.08 4.57 16.32
N PRO A 120 15.56 4.23 15.12
CA PRO A 120 16.99 4.19 14.80
C PRO A 120 17.59 5.58 14.60
N ASP A 121 18.85 5.77 14.99
CA ASP A 121 19.57 7.03 14.81
C ASP A 121 20.14 7.20 13.40
N THR A 122 20.38 6.09 12.68
CA THR A 122 20.98 6.10 11.33
C THR A 122 20.20 5.23 10.35
N GLY A 123 20.32 5.52 9.05
CA GLY A 123 19.73 4.71 7.99
C GLY A 123 20.26 3.28 7.96
N GLU A 124 21.57 3.08 8.25
CA GLU A 124 22.18 1.75 8.35
C GLU A 124 21.54 0.94 9.48
N GLN A 125 21.39 1.54 10.68
CA GLN A 125 20.76 0.88 11.82
C GLN A 125 19.31 0.50 11.51
N ALA A 126 18.53 1.40 10.90
CA ALA A 126 17.15 1.13 10.48
C ALA A 126 17.07 -0.10 9.56
N LEU A 127 17.94 -0.16 8.56
CA LEU A 127 17.91 -1.22 7.55
C LEU A 127 18.50 -2.56 8.07
N GLU A 128 19.43 -2.53 9.03
CA GLU A 128 19.91 -3.72 9.74
C GLU A 128 18.84 -4.32 10.67
N ILE A 129 18.12 -3.46 11.40
CA ILE A 129 16.96 -3.88 12.21
C ILE A 129 15.89 -4.50 11.31
N LEU A 130 15.54 -3.84 10.20
CA LEU A 130 14.59 -4.35 9.21
C LEU A 130 15.03 -5.73 8.68
N GLU A 131 16.29 -5.89 8.29
CA GLU A 131 16.80 -7.18 7.80
C GLU A 131 16.69 -8.26 8.87
N THR A 132 17.08 -7.94 10.10
CA THR A 132 17.11 -8.89 11.23
C THR A 132 15.71 -9.38 11.58
N ILE A 133 14.74 -8.47 11.75
CA ILE A 133 13.37 -8.86 12.09
C ILE A 133 12.69 -9.61 10.94
N THR A 134 12.97 -9.25 9.68
CA THR A 134 12.46 -9.99 8.52
C THR A 134 13.02 -11.41 8.47
N ARG A 135 14.33 -11.59 8.73
CA ARG A 135 14.97 -12.92 8.73
C ARG A 135 14.46 -13.83 9.83
N SER A 136 13.92 -13.29 10.92
CA SER A 136 13.33 -14.10 11.99
C SER A 136 12.12 -14.91 11.52
N GLY A 137 11.42 -14.43 10.46
CA GLY A 137 10.18 -15.03 9.96
C GLY A 137 8.98 -14.85 10.90
N GLY A 138 9.14 -14.10 11.99
CA GLY A 138 8.09 -13.85 12.98
C GLY A 138 7.27 -12.59 12.74
N VAL A 139 7.49 -11.87 11.63
CA VAL A 139 6.82 -10.59 11.35
C VAL A 139 6.17 -10.62 9.96
N ASP A 140 4.88 -10.30 9.90
CA ASP A 140 4.09 -10.29 8.67
C ASP A 140 4.18 -8.97 7.91
N LEU A 141 4.29 -7.85 8.64
CA LEU A 141 4.32 -6.50 8.08
C LEU A 141 5.35 -5.64 8.79
N VAL A 142 6.19 -4.96 8.03
CA VAL A 142 7.09 -3.91 8.52
C VAL A 142 6.79 -2.60 7.78
N VAL A 143 6.66 -1.51 8.52
CA VAL A 143 6.54 -0.15 7.97
C VAL A 143 7.78 0.64 8.34
N VAL A 144 8.35 1.36 7.38
CA VAL A 144 9.47 2.30 7.58
C VAL A 144 8.97 3.71 7.27
N ASP A 145 8.93 4.57 8.26
CA ASP A 145 8.50 5.98 8.15
C ASP A 145 9.64 6.91 8.55
N SER A 146 10.28 7.59 7.65
CA SER A 146 10.19 7.54 6.21
C SER A 146 11.56 7.33 5.55
N VAL A 147 11.58 6.97 4.25
CA VAL A 147 12.84 6.88 3.49
C VAL A 147 13.63 8.18 3.54
N ALA A 148 12.93 9.34 3.58
CA ALA A 148 13.58 10.65 3.64
C ALA A 148 14.43 10.85 4.91
N ALA A 149 14.06 10.19 6.00
CA ALA A 149 14.75 10.27 7.30
C ALA A 149 15.85 9.22 7.48
N LEU A 150 16.03 8.29 6.53
CA LEU A 150 17.13 7.31 6.57
C LEU A 150 18.45 7.98 6.21
N THR A 151 18.98 8.77 7.14
CA THR A 151 20.24 9.49 6.97
C THR A 151 21.42 8.52 7.13
N PRO A 152 22.33 8.43 6.16
CA PRO A 152 23.55 7.62 6.28
C PRO A 152 24.41 8.08 7.45
N LYS A 153 25.02 7.13 8.18
CA LYS A 153 25.90 7.43 9.31
C LYS A 153 27.02 8.39 8.94
N ALA A 154 27.64 8.23 7.78
CA ALA A 154 28.69 9.11 7.31
C ALA A 154 28.24 10.56 7.08
N GLU A 155 26.95 10.78 6.86
CA GLU A 155 26.35 12.12 6.75
C GLU A 155 26.12 12.73 8.13
N ILE A 156 25.78 11.89 9.12
CA ILE A 156 25.59 12.33 10.52
C ILE A 156 26.92 12.67 11.18
N ASP A 157 27.95 11.85 10.92
CA ASP A 157 29.31 12.03 11.49
C ASP A 157 30.13 13.13 10.79
N GLY A 158 29.67 13.64 9.63
CA GLY A 158 30.33 14.68 8.84
C GLY A 158 30.11 16.09 9.37
N ASP A 159 30.92 17.03 8.90
CA ASP A 159 30.78 18.44 9.26
C ASP A 159 29.61 19.13 8.53
N MET A 160 29.04 20.16 9.16
CA MET A 160 28.00 20.97 8.52
C MET A 160 28.54 21.68 7.28
N GLY A 161 28.08 21.26 6.11
CA GLY A 161 28.52 21.79 4.81
C GLY A 161 29.24 20.75 3.93
N ASP A 162 29.51 19.57 4.44
CA ASP A 162 30.06 18.47 3.65
C ASP A 162 29.07 18.01 2.58
N GLN A 163 29.60 17.67 1.40
CA GLN A 163 28.78 17.20 0.29
C GLN A 163 28.69 15.66 0.32
N HIS A 164 27.54 15.15 0.71
CA HIS A 164 27.25 13.70 0.78
C HIS A 164 26.36 13.21 -0.38
N VAL A 165 26.71 13.61 -1.62
CA VAL A 165 25.90 13.31 -2.80
C VAL A 165 25.75 11.79 -3.02
N GLY A 166 24.49 11.34 -2.99
CA GLY A 166 24.09 9.98 -3.38
C GLY A 166 24.35 8.89 -2.34
N LEU A 167 24.81 9.21 -1.11
CA LEU A 167 25.01 8.19 -0.06
C LEU A 167 23.72 7.46 0.29
N GLN A 168 22.62 8.19 0.52
CA GLN A 168 21.31 7.59 0.80
C GLN A 168 20.85 6.68 -0.35
N ALA A 169 21.03 7.08 -1.60
CA ALA A 169 20.66 6.26 -2.75
C ALA A 169 21.49 4.96 -2.85
N ARG A 170 22.77 5.01 -2.48
CA ARG A 170 23.65 3.81 -2.42
C ARG A 170 23.21 2.89 -1.28
N LEU A 171 22.93 3.45 -0.10
CA LEU A 171 22.45 2.72 1.07
C LEU A 171 21.15 1.97 0.74
N MET A 172 20.15 2.66 0.20
CA MET A 172 18.89 2.07 -0.23
C MET A 172 19.08 0.98 -1.30
N SER A 173 19.92 1.25 -2.30
CA SER A 173 20.20 0.27 -3.37
C SER A 173 20.84 -1.01 -2.83
N HIS A 174 21.76 -0.90 -1.87
CA HIS A 174 22.42 -2.04 -1.22
C HIS A 174 21.42 -2.82 -0.35
N ALA A 175 20.66 -2.14 0.50
CA ALA A 175 19.69 -2.77 1.39
C ALA A 175 18.60 -3.52 0.60
N LEU A 176 18.00 -2.88 -0.42
CA LEU A 176 16.94 -3.50 -1.21
C LEU A 176 17.39 -4.78 -1.92
N ARG A 177 18.63 -4.84 -2.39
CA ARG A 177 19.20 -6.08 -2.97
C ARG A 177 19.27 -7.21 -1.95
N LYS A 178 19.64 -6.92 -0.69
CA LYS A 178 19.72 -7.93 0.37
C LYS A 178 18.34 -8.38 0.85
N ILE A 179 17.43 -7.44 1.04
CA ILE A 179 16.16 -7.66 1.74
C ILE A 179 15.11 -8.30 0.82
N THR A 180 15.07 -7.98 -0.48
CA THR A 180 14.01 -8.43 -1.39
C THR A 180 13.83 -9.95 -1.40
N GLY A 181 14.93 -10.71 -1.47
CA GLY A 181 14.88 -12.17 -1.47
C GLY A 181 14.41 -12.75 -0.13
N VAL A 182 14.75 -12.09 0.96
CA VAL A 182 14.37 -12.49 2.32
C VAL A 182 12.88 -12.25 2.55
N LEU A 183 12.36 -11.07 2.16
CA LEU A 183 10.95 -10.72 2.25
C LEU A 183 10.07 -11.76 1.55
N HIS A 184 10.43 -12.11 0.32
CA HIS A 184 9.68 -13.10 -0.44
C HIS A 184 9.69 -14.48 0.23
N LYS A 185 10.88 -14.92 0.73
CA LYS A 185 11.04 -16.21 1.40
C LYS A 185 10.28 -16.30 2.73
N MET A 186 10.28 -15.21 3.50
CA MET A 186 9.62 -15.13 4.81
C MET A 186 8.16 -14.67 4.72
N ASN A 187 7.67 -14.36 3.51
CA ASN A 187 6.34 -13.82 3.25
C ASN A 187 6.03 -12.53 4.04
N THR A 188 7.06 -11.76 4.40
CA THR A 188 6.95 -10.50 5.11
C THR A 188 6.69 -9.35 4.14
N THR A 189 5.67 -8.56 4.39
CA THR A 189 5.34 -7.34 3.61
C THR A 189 6.13 -6.15 4.15
N LEU A 190 6.70 -5.35 3.25
CA LEU A 190 7.46 -4.16 3.61
C LEU A 190 6.85 -2.93 2.96
N ILE A 191 6.46 -1.96 3.78
CA ILE A 191 5.97 -0.65 3.33
C ILE A 191 7.04 0.40 3.62
N PHE A 192 7.47 1.10 2.57
CA PHE A 192 8.24 2.34 2.70
C PHE A 192 7.32 3.53 2.51
N ILE A 193 7.26 4.40 3.50
CA ILE A 193 6.68 5.73 3.36
C ILE A 193 7.75 6.64 2.75
N ASN A 194 7.37 7.44 1.75
CA ASN A 194 8.32 8.32 1.08
C ASN A 194 7.74 9.71 0.83
N GLN A 195 8.63 10.67 0.72
CA GLN A 195 8.30 12.07 0.46
C GLN A 195 8.61 12.43 -0.99
N ILE A 196 7.86 13.41 -1.52
CA ILE A 196 8.11 13.99 -2.84
C ILE A 196 9.13 15.11 -2.71
N ARG A 197 10.04 15.20 -3.66
CA ARG A 197 10.97 16.31 -3.85
C ARG A 197 10.88 16.81 -5.28
N MET A 198 11.10 18.11 -5.47
CA MET A 198 11.19 18.71 -6.80
C MET A 198 12.60 18.52 -7.36
N LYS A 199 12.70 18.11 -8.61
CA LYS A 199 13.99 18.03 -9.32
C LYS A 199 14.46 19.43 -9.66
N ILE A 200 15.67 19.77 -9.24
CA ILE A 200 16.28 21.07 -9.55
C ILE A 200 16.76 21.06 -11.01
N GLY A 201 16.47 22.11 -11.78
CA GLY A 201 17.02 22.33 -13.12
C GLY A 201 16.30 21.63 -14.28
N MET A 202 15.15 21.00 -14.08
CA MET A 202 14.34 20.48 -15.18
C MET A 202 13.45 21.59 -15.78
N MET A 203 13.96 22.24 -16.83
CA MET A 203 13.15 22.94 -17.83
C MET A 203 12.95 21.96 -19.00
N GLY A 204 11.87 21.17 -19.01
CA GLY A 204 11.63 20.24 -20.12
C GLY A 204 10.68 19.10 -19.79
N TYR A 205 10.50 18.19 -20.72
CA TYR A 205 9.59 17.05 -20.69
C TYR A 205 9.82 16.13 -19.49
N GLY A 206 8.76 15.81 -18.76
CA GLY A 206 8.73 14.85 -17.67
C GLY A 206 8.22 15.42 -16.35
N SER A 207 7.80 14.56 -15.40
CA SER A 207 7.35 15.00 -14.09
C SER A 207 8.50 15.65 -13.32
N PRO A 208 8.31 16.88 -12.82
CA PRO A 208 9.30 17.56 -11.99
C PRO A 208 9.46 16.91 -10.61
N GLU A 209 8.51 16.06 -10.22
CA GLU A 209 8.50 15.38 -8.93
C GLU A 209 9.33 14.09 -8.95
N THR A 210 9.99 13.82 -7.84
CA THR A 210 10.69 12.56 -7.58
C THR A 210 10.59 12.19 -6.10
N THR A 211 10.75 10.92 -5.78
CA THR A 211 10.84 10.45 -4.39
C THR A 211 12.29 10.41 -3.91
N THR A 212 12.51 10.50 -2.59
CA THR A 212 13.83 10.42 -1.95
C THR A 212 14.42 9.01 -2.01
N GLY A 213 15.71 8.84 -1.69
CA GLY A 213 16.38 7.54 -1.67
C GLY A 213 16.78 6.99 -3.04
N GLY A 214 16.75 7.83 -4.08
CA GLY A 214 17.16 7.46 -5.44
C GLY A 214 16.13 6.63 -6.21
N ASN A 215 16.59 5.90 -7.24
CA ASN A 215 15.69 5.15 -8.12
C ASN A 215 15.49 3.69 -7.71
N ALA A 216 16.30 3.14 -6.80
CA ALA A 216 16.27 1.71 -6.48
C ALA A 216 14.87 1.26 -6.00
N LEU A 217 14.27 2.00 -5.07
CA LEU A 217 12.95 1.66 -4.54
C LEU A 217 11.88 1.61 -5.62
N LYS A 218 11.93 2.50 -6.62
CA LYS A 218 11.00 2.51 -7.76
C LYS A 218 11.04 1.21 -8.57
N PHE A 219 12.21 0.57 -8.66
CA PHE A 219 12.37 -0.73 -9.35
C PHE A 219 11.97 -1.90 -8.48
N TYR A 220 12.40 -1.91 -7.21
CA TYR A 220 12.17 -3.02 -6.28
C TYR A 220 10.72 -3.10 -5.80
N ALA A 221 10.03 -1.98 -5.60
CA ALA A 221 8.63 -1.97 -5.21
C ALA A 221 7.76 -2.73 -6.21
N SER A 222 6.91 -3.62 -5.70
CA SER A 222 5.90 -4.33 -6.49
C SER A 222 4.65 -3.47 -6.69
N VAL A 223 4.33 -2.63 -5.70
CA VAL A 223 3.23 -1.68 -5.74
C VAL A 223 3.76 -0.31 -5.33
N ARG A 224 3.31 0.75 -6.02
CA ARG A 224 3.58 2.13 -5.67
C ARG A 224 2.26 2.90 -5.65
N ILE A 225 2.00 3.59 -4.55
CA ILE A 225 0.76 4.34 -4.29
C ILE A 225 1.13 5.81 -4.11
N ASP A 226 0.62 6.67 -4.99
CA ASP A 226 0.67 8.13 -4.85
C ASP A 226 -0.59 8.58 -4.11
N ILE A 227 -0.45 9.15 -2.91
CA ILE A 227 -1.57 9.63 -2.11
C ILE A 227 -1.53 11.14 -1.99
N ARG A 228 -2.64 11.80 -2.34
CA ARG A 228 -2.77 13.26 -2.35
C ARG A 228 -4.07 13.71 -1.70
N ARG A 229 -4.00 14.80 -0.95
CA ARG A 229 -5.18 15.52 -0.49
C ARG A 229 -5.79 16.29 -1.66
N ILE A 230 -7.08 16.07 -1.94
CA ILE A 230 -7.80 16.74 -3.03
C ILE A 230 -8.81 17.77 -2.52
N ALA A 231 -9.35 17.60 -1.31
CA ALA A 231 -10.27 18.56 -0.69
C ALA A 231 -10.17 18.53 0.83
N ALA A 232 -10.59 19.61 1.46
CA ALA A 232 -10.79 19.67 2.91
C ALA A 232 -12.27 19.40 3.23
N LEU A 233 -12.54 18.56 4.22
CA LEU A 233 -13.88 18.28 4.70
C LEU A 233 -14.21 19.24 5.84
N LYS A 234 -15.37 19.90 5.73
CA LYS A 234 -15.83 20.85 6.70
C LYS A 234 -17.23 20.50 7.20
N GLN A 235 -17.47 20.73 8.49
CA GLN A 235 -18.77 20.69 9.12
C GLN A 235 -18.92 21.92 9.98
N ASN A 236 -20.00 22.70 9.77
CA ASN A 236 -20.21 23.97 10.48
C ASN A 236 -18.96 24.88 10.46
N GLU A 237 -18.35 25.05 9.29
CA GLU A 237 -17.11 25.81 9.03
C GLU A 237 -15.82 25.24 9.68
N GLN A 238 -15.91 24.25 10.54
CA GLN A 238 -14.76 23.59 11.13
C GLN A 238 -14.20 22.49 10.20
N HIS A 239 -12.90 22.43 10.08
CA HIS A 239 -12.21 21.36 9.38
C HIS A 239 -12.28 20.06 10.19
N ILE A 240 -12.96 19.04 9.66
CA ILE A 240 -13.15 17.72 10.32
C ILE A 240 -12.34 16.62 9.68
N GLY A 241 -11.76 16.87 8.51
CA GLY A 241 -10.99 15.87 7.79
C GLY A 241 -10.54 16.34 6.42
N ASN A 242 -9.98 15.43 5.66
CA ASN A 242 -9.55 15.66 4.28
C ASN A 242 -10.05 14.53 3.38
N ARG A 243 -10.43 14.86 2.14
CA ARG A 243 -10.60 13.87 1.09
C ARG A 243 -9.27 13.61 0.44
N ALA A 244 -8.86 12.36 0.41
CA ALA A 244 -7.62 11.89 -0.19
C ALA A 244 -7.91 11.11 -1.47
N LYS A 245 -7.01 11.20 -2.43
CA LYS A 245 -6.97 10.39 -3.64
C LYS A 245 -5.70 9.56 -3.62
N ALA A 246 -5.84 8.25 -3.73
CA ALA A 246 -4.74 7.30 -3.85
C ALA A 246 -4.72 6.73 -5.27
N LYS A 247 -3.59 6.91 -5.97
CA LYS A 247 -3.36 6.38 -7.32
C LYS A 247 -2.33 5.26 -7.27
N VAL A 248 -2.67 4.10 -7.79
CA VAL A 248 -1.77 2.96 -7.92
C VAL A 248 -0.93 3.13 -9.18
N VAL A 249 0.21 3.82 -9.07
CA VAL A 249 1.05 4.16 -10.23
C VAL A 249 1.92 3.02 -10.74
N LYS A 250 2.11 1.99 -9.94
CA LYS A 250 2.79 0.74 -10.31
C LYS A 250 2.14 -0.42 -9.58
N ASN A 251 1.88 -1.50 -10.31
CA ASN A 251 1.34 -2.73 -9.75
C ASN A 251 1.88 -3.93 -10.55
N LYS A 252 2.52 -4.88 -9.87
CA LYS A 252 3.04 -6.12 -10.48
C LYS A 252 2.10 -7.31 -10.27
N VAL A 253 0.99 -7.12 -9.55
CA VAL A 253 0.05 -8.21 -9.17
C VAL A 253 -1.34 -8.03 -9.79
N ALA A 254 -1.63 -6.84 -10.34
CA ALA A 254 -2.87 -6.51 -11.06
C ALA A 254 -2.62 -5.34 -12.01
N PRO A 255 -3.56 -4.95 -12.89
CA PRO A 255 -3.44 -3.78 -13.74
C PRO A 255 -3.20 -2.49 -12.92
N PRO A 256 -2.20 -1.68 -13.28
CA PRO A 256 -1.89 -0.41 -12.60
C PRO A 256 -2.85 0.72 -13.02
N PHE A 257 -2.59 1.92 -12.49
CA PHE A 257 -3.23 3.22 -12.78
C PHE A 257 -4.67 3.36 -12.29
N ARG A 258 -5.18 2.40 -11.50
CA ARG A 258 -6.45 2.54 -10.82
C ARG A 258 -6.32 3.53 -9.66
N GLU A 259 -7.44 4.20 -9.37
CA GLU A 259 -7.51 5.25 -8.36
C GLU A 259 -8.63 4.95 -7.36
N ALA A 260 -8.43 5.41 -6.13
CA ALA A 260 -9.45 5.37 -5.08
C ALA A 260 -9.50 6.72 -4.37
N GLU A 261 -10.70 7.17 -4.04
CA GLU A 261 -10.92 8.36 -3.22
C GLU A 261 -11.61 7.95 -1.92
N PHE A 262 -11.11 8.48 -0.82
CA PHE A 262 -11.68 8.23 0.51
C PHE A 262 -11.47 9.43 1.43
N ASP A 263 -12.33 9.52 2.45
CA ASP A 263 -12.24 10.56 3.45
C ASP A 263 -11.35 10.10 4.61
N ILE A 264 -10.40 10.95 5.02
CA ILE A 264 -9.61 10.79 6.25
C ILE A 264 -10.14 11.78 7.27
N MET A 265 -10.82 11.27 8.30
CA MET A 265 -11.39 12.07 9.38
C MET A 265 -10.32 12.31 10.46
N PHE A 266 -10.25 13.53 10.97
CA PHE A 266 -9.30 13.86 12.04
C PHE A 266 -9.62 13.06 13.32
N GLY A 267 -8.61 12.33 13.81
CA GLY A 267 -8.74 11.49 14.99
C GLY A 267 -9.40 10.12 14.79
N GLU A 268 -10.02 9.86 13.63
CA GLU A 268 -10.70 8.59 13.33
C GLU A 268 -10.08 7.82 12.15
N GLY A 269 -9.33 8.53 11.27
CA GLY A 269 -8.71 7.94 10.09
C GLY A 269 -9.67 7.77 8.90
N ILE A 270 -9.50 6.71 8.13
CA ILE A 270 -10.27 6.43 6.92
C ILE A 270 -11.73 6.12 7.28
N SER A 271 -12.66 6.86 6.67
CA SER A 271 -14.11 6.67 6.85
C SER A 271 -14.62 5.48 6.04
N LYS A 272 -14.63 4.29 6.64
CA LYS A 272 -15.09 3.06 5.99
C LYS A 272 -16.56 3.15 5.57
N GLU A 273 -17.40 3.70 6.44
CA GLU A 273 -18.83 3.88 6.17
C GLU A 273 -19.06 4.86 5.01
N GLY A 274 -18.22 5.89 4.89
CA GLY A 274 -18.25 6.82 3.77
C GLY A 274 -17.99 6.12 2.44
N GLU A 275 -17.00 5.25 2.38
CA GLU A 275 -16.69 4.45 1.19
C GLU A 275 -17.82 3.45 0.85
N ILE A 276 -18.40 2.78 1.86
CA ILE A 276 -19.54 1.87 1.66
C ILE A 276 -20.71 2.59 0.97
N ILE A 277 -21.01 3.82 1.41
CA ILE A 277 -22.08 4.62 0.79
C ILE A 277 -21.70 5.03 -0.63
N ASP A 278 -20.49 5.57 -0.82
CA ASP A 278 -20.03 6.08 -2.11
C ASP A 278 -20.00 4.97 -3.18
N TYR A 279 -19.45 3.79 -2.83
CA TYR A 279 -19.43 2.61 -3.71
C TYR A 279 -20.80 1.97 -3.83
N GLY A 280 -21.59 1.91 -2.76
CA GLY A 280 -22.96 1.40 -2.78
C GLY A 280 -23.86 2.17 -3.76
N VAL A 281 -23.77 3.50 -3.75
CA VAL A 281 -24.50 4.37 -4.70
C VAL A 281 -23.95 4.20 -6.12
N LYS A 282 -22.63 4.14 -6.29
CA LYS A 282 -21.99 3.99 -7.62
C LYS A 282 -22.36 2.67 -8.31
N LEU A 283 -22.62 1.62 -7.53
CA LEU A 283 -22.95 0.28 -8.03
C LEU A 283 -24.46 -0.02 -7.98
N ASP A 284 -25.30 0.98 -7.74
CA ASP A 284 -26.75 0.84 -7.63
C ASP A 284 -27.18 -0.21 -6.58
N ILE A 285 -26.34 -0.42 -5.55
CA ILE A 285 -26.65 -1.27 -4.38
C ILE A 285 -27.36 -0.46 -3.32
N VAL A 286 -26.99 0.82 -3.17
CA VAL A 286 -27.65 1.81 -2.33
C VAL A 286 -28.40 2.78 -3.23
N ASP A 287 -29.70 2.86 -3.04
CA ASP A 287 -30.55 3.76 -3.79
C ASP A 287 -30.40 5.19 -3.28
N LYS A 288 -30.31 6.14 -4.21
CA LYS A 288 -30.29 7.58 -3.94
C LYS A 288 -31.48 8.26 -4.59
N SER A 289 -32.42 8.74 -3.78
CA SER A 289 -33.55 9.51 -4.22
C SER A 289 -33.53 10.92 -3.62
N GLY A 290 -33.08 11.89 -4.40
CA GLY A 290 -32.81 13.24 -3.92
C GLY A 290 -31.74 13.24 -2.81
N ALA A 291 -32.07 13.69 -1.60
CA ALA A 291 -31.19 13.66 -0.44
C ALA A 291 -31.28 12.35 0.36
N TRP A 292 -32.19 11.47 0.06
CA TRP A 292 -32.42 10.24 0.81
C TRP A 292 -31.59 9.10 0.24
N LEU A 293 -31.00 8.33 1.17
CA LEU A 293 -30.27 7.10 0.89
C LEU A 293 -31.03 5.92 1.48
N SER A 294 -31.19 4.84 0.71
CA SER A 294 -31.84 3.62 1.14
C SER A 294 -31.15 2.38 0.62
N TYR A 295 -31.30 1.30 1.35
CA TYR A 295 -30.78 -0.01 0.98
C TYR A 295 -31.92 -1.01 1.09
N GLN A 296 -32.36 -1.58 -0.02
CA GLN A 296 -33.62 -2.34 -0.09
C GLN A 296 -34.77 -1.49 0.50
N ASP A 297 -35.54 -2.03 1.46
CA ASP A 297 -36.63 -1.34 2.12
C ASP A 297 -36.20 -0.47 3.32
N LYS A 298 -34.90 -0.47 3.68
CA LYS A 298 -34.39 0.24 4.85
C LYS A 298 -33.86 1.63 4.47
N LYS A 299 -34.41 2.67 5.09
CA LYS A 299 -33.87 4.03 4.95
C LYS A 299 -32.54 4.13 5.72
N LEU A 300 -31.46 4.52 5.05
CA LEU A 300 -30.13 4.74 5.68
C LEU A 300 -30.06 6.15 6.29
N GLY A 301 -30.75 7.14 5.71
CA GLY A 301 -30.78 8.50 6.23
C GLY A 301 -30.93 9.56 5.14
N GLN A 302 -31.17 10.79 5.58
CA GLN A 302 -31.17 11.95 4.71
C GLN A 302 -29.76 12.55 4.70
N GLY A 303 -29.09 12.47 3.56
CA GLY A 303 -27.72 12.90 3.38
C GLY A 303 -26.68 11.85 3.80
N ARG A 304 -25.46 12.04 3.29
CA ARG A 304 -24.33 11.10 3.45
C ARG A 304 -23.93 10.94 4.92
N GLU A 305 -23.92 12.03 5.70
CA GLU A 305 -23.47 11.99 7.10
C GLU A 305 -24.41 11.20 8.02
N ASN A 306 -25.75 11.33 7.81
CA ASN A 306 -26.71 10.53 8.57
C ASN A 306 -26.62 9.05 8.23
N ALA A 307 -26.41 8.72 6.96
CA ALA A 307 -26.21 7.34 6.54
C ALA A 307 -24.89 6.74 7.10
N LYS A 308 -23.80 7.54 7.16
CA LYS A 308 -22.54 7.13 7.83
C LYS A 308 -22.76 6.83 9.31
N ALA A 309 -23.52 7.70 10.01
CA ALA A 309 -23.82 7.50 11.43
C ALA A 309 -24.59 6.20 11.66
N LEU A 310 -25.61 5.91 10.84
CA LEU A 310 -26.36 4.66 10.90
C LEU A 310 -25.44 3.44 10.69
N LEU A 311 -24.57 3.47 9.67
CA LEU A 311 -23.67 2.34 9.37
C LEU A 311 -22.59 2.15 10.45
N LYS A 312 -22.19 3.20 11.18
CA LYS A 312 -21.31 3.08 12.36
C LYS A 312 -21.98 2.32 13.49
N GLU A 313 -23.29 2.52 13.69
CA GLU A 313 -24.09 1.85 14.73
C GLU A 313 -24.48 0.42 14.30
N ASP A 314 -24.91 0.25 13.05
CA ASP A 314 -25.33 -1.05 12.50
C ASP A 314 -24.21 -1.68 11.66
N LYS A 315 -23.24 -2.27 12.37
CA LYS A 315 -22.10 -2.95 11.72
C LYS A 315 -22.52 -4.18 10.90
N ALA A 316 -23.64 -4.83 11.24
CA ALA A 316 -24.13 -5.97 10.48
C ALA A 316 -24.60 -5.52 9.10
N LEU A 317 -25.35 -4.44 9.03
CA LEU A 317 -25.78 -3.83 7.77
C LEU A 317 -24.60 -3.31 6.94
N ALA A 318 -23.63 -2.66 7.58
CA ALA A 318 -22.41 -2.19 6.90
C ALA A 318 -21.63 -3.35 6.27
N ASN A 319 -21.50 -4.48 6.98
CA ASN A 319 -20.85 -5.68 6.45
C ASN A 319 -21.65 -6.31 5.30
N GLU A 320 -22.99 -6.37 5.39
CA GLU A 320 -23.85 -6.91 4.32
C GLU A 320 -23.68 -6.11 3.03
N ILE A 321 -23.75 -4.77 3.12
CA ILE A 321 -23.57 -3.89 1.94
C ILE A 321 -22.16 -4.06 1.38
N THR A 322 -21.15 -4.14 2.24
CA THR A 322 -19.75 -4.34 1.82
C THR A 322 -19.56 -5.65 1.05
N LEU A 323 -20.19 -6.74 1.50
CA LEU A 323 -20.14 -8.03 0.80
C LEU A 323 -20.78 -7.93 -0.58
N LYS A 324 -21.95 -7.30 -0.70
CA LYS A 324 -22.61 -7.09 -1.99
C LYS A 324 -21.78 -6.23 -2.95
N ILE A 325 -21.12 -5.18 -2.43
CA ILE A 325 -20.20 -4.37 -3.23
C ILE A 325 -19.08 -5.24 -3.78
N LYS A 326 -18.45 -6.07 -2.94
CA LYS A 326 -17.36 -6.98 -3.36
C LYS A 326 -17.83 -8.03 -4.37
N GLU A 327 -19.01 -8.61 -4.19
CA GLU A 327 -19.61 -9.58 -5.10
C GLU A 327 -19.93 -8.95 -6.46
N SER A 328 -20.51 -7.75 -6.46
CA SER A 328 -20.83 -7.02 -7.69
C SER A 328 -19.59 -6.71 -8.52
N ILE A 329 -18.49 -6.34 -7.87
CA ILE A 329 -17.21 -6.03 -8.55
C ILE A 329 -16.50 -7.31 -9.00
N GLY A 330 -16.51 -8.38 -8.17
CA GLY A 330 -15.92 -9.67 -8.52
C GLY A 330 -16.62 -10.37 -9.69
N SER A 331 -17.90 -10.05 -9.93
CA SER A 331 -18.71 -10.56 -11.05
C SER A 331 -18.51 -9.77 -12.35
N ASN A 332 -18.01 -8.54 -12.26
CA ASN A 332 -17.89 -7.60 -13.36
C ASN A 332 -16.45 -7.07 -13.44
N GLU A 333 -15.57 -7.82 -14.08
CA GLU A 333 -14.19 -7.33 -14.37
C GLU A 333 -14.19 -6.02 -15.20
N GLU A 334 -15.32 -5.66 -15.83
CA GLU A 334 -15.48 -4.47 -16.68
C GLU A 334 -15.90 -3.18 -15.93
N ILE A 335 -16.31 -3.23 -14.66
CA ILE A 335 -16.90 -2.06 -13.96
C ILE A 335 -15.86 -1.18 -13.22
N MET A 336 -14.60 -1.51 -13.26
CA MET A 336 -13.59 -0.54 -12.82
C MET A 336 -13.29 0.41 -13.97
N PRO A 337 -13.67 1.69 -13.91
CA PRO A 337 -13.28 2.61 -14.96
C PRO A 337 -11.76 2.61 -15.05
N LEU A 338 -11.27 2.29 -16.24
CA LEU A 338 -9.96 2.77 -16.66
C LEU A 338 -9.96 4.28 -16.44
N PRO A 339 -8.86 4.91 -16.01
CA PRO A 339 -8.81 6.35 -15.89
C PRO A 339 -9.34 6.96 -17.19
N ASP A 340 -10.30 7.89 -17.07
CA ASP A 340 -10.76 8.68 -18.20
C ASP A 340 -9.53 9.26 -18.87
N GLU A 341 -9.38 8.96 -20.15
CA GLU A 341 -8.43 9.38 -21.16
C GLU A 341 -7.02 9.80 -20.72
N PRO A 342 -5.97 9.41 -21.45
CA PRO A 342 -4.65 10.00 -21.27
C PRO A 342 -4.81 11.51 -21.40
N LEU A 343 -4.25 12.25 -20.43
CA LEU A 343 -4.06 13.69 -20.56
C LEU A 343 -3.49 13.92 -21.96
N GLU A 344 -4.30 14.52 -22.85
CA GLU A 344 -3.83 14.96 -24.14
C GLU A 344 -2.52 15.71 -23.90
N GLU A 345 -1.48 15.26 -24.57
CA GLU A 345 -0.25 16.01 -24.72
C GLU A 345 -0.66 17.33 -25.39
N MET A 346 -0.87 18.37 -24.59
CA MET A 346 -0.94 19.72 -25.11
C MET A 346 0.46 20.07 -25.60
N GLU A 347 0.56 20.18 -26.93
CA GLU A 347 1.70 20.71 -27.68
C GLU A 347 2.17 22.07 -27.16
#